data_4574825c3956bd5468c4629461162cbb
#
_entry.id   4574825c3956bd5468c4629461162cbb
#
_cell.length_a   1.000
_cell.length_b   1.000
_cell.length_c   1.000
_cell.angle_alpha   90.00
_cell.angle_beta   90.00
_cell.angle_gamma   90.00
#
_symmetry.space_group_name_H-M   'P 1'
#
loop_
_entity.id
_entity.type
_entity.pdbx_description
1 polymer ?
#
loop_
_entity_poly.entity_id
_entity_poly.type
_entity_poly.pdbx_seq_one_letter_code
_entity_poly.pdbx_strand_id
1 'polypeptide(L)'
;MNKAKGELIVTTDADCIVQPQWLKLIASLYQTKKPKFIAAPVNFHQENNNFERFQSLDFIGMMGITGAGIHTKIMRMCNGANLAYPKAIFIEMKGFQGIDQHASGDDMMLLQKIAKVYPDNIEYLKNPDATTFTKTQKTLKSFINQRVRWSTKSKGYEEKQMTLILIGVWLFSTNIFIAFASSLLFGSSFLMLGLGQFLVKMIADYRLLKTTSTYFNRSDLMQTFVKSSLYHLIYIVIIGFLGGITKKYQWKGRKIH
;
A
#
# COMPACT_ATOMS: atom_id res chain seq x y z
N MET A 1 21.09 12.07 6.59
CA MET A 1 22.02 10.95 6.64
C MET A 1 23.35 11.30 7.28
N ASN A 2 24.02 12.40 6.92
CA ASN A 2 25.34 12.74 7.47
C ASN A 2 25.40 12.89 9.00
N LYS A 3 24.29 13.24 9.65
CA LYS A 3 24.20 13.36 11.12
C LYS A 3 23.87 12.04 11.84
N ALA A 4 23.44 11.01 11.11
CA ALA A 4 23.10 9.71 11.72
C ALA A 4 24.39 8.97 12.08
N LYS A 5 24.49 8.55 13.35
CA LYS A 5 25.66 7.82 13.89
C LYS A 5 25.47 6.29 13.86
N GLY A 6 24.21 5.81 13.85
CA GLY A 6 23.91 4.39 13.87
C GLY A 6 24.18 3.69 12.54
N GLU A 7 24.41 2.37 12.62
CA GLU A 7 24.60 1.49 11.46
C GLU A 7 23.29 1.26 10.70
N LEU A 8 22.19 1.05 11.43
CA LEU A 8 20.86 0.83 10.90
C LEU A 8 20.05 2.12 10.97
N ILE A 9 19.49 2.52 9.84
CA ILE A 9 18.55 3.64 9.73
C ILE A 9 17.15 3.06 9.81
N VAL A 10 16.34 3.60 10.72
CA VAL A 10 14.92 3.25 10.88
C VAL A 10 14.10 4.50 10.66
N THR A 11 13.04 4.41 9.87
CA THR A 11 12.18 5.55 9.54
C THR A 11 10.77 5.35 10.08
N THR A 12 10.19 6.46 10.53
CA THR A 12 8.77 6.57 10.85
C THR A 12 8.30 8.00 10.57
N ASP A 13 7.00 8.20 10.34
CA ASP A 13 6.42 9.54 10.20
C ASP A 13 6.15 10.16 11.58
N ALA A 14 6.22 11.49 11.66
CA ALA A 14 6.10 12.23 12.94
C ALA A 14 4.71 12.13 13.59
N ASP A 15 3.69 11.75 12.81
CA ASP A 15 2.30 11.54 13.25
C ASP A 15 1.95 10.07 13.51
N CYS A 16 2.96 9.21 13.51
CA CYS A 16 2.81 7.78 13.75
C CYS A 16 3.06 7.40 15.22
N ILE A 17 2.40 6.34 15.65
CA ILE A 17 2.58 5.71 16.96
C ILE A 17 3.22 4.34 16.74
N VAL A 18 4.34 4.09 17.42
CA VAL A 18 5.07 2.82 17.36
C VAL A 18 4.79 1.97 18.59
N GLN A 19 4.88 0.66 18.45
CA GLN A 19 4.71 -0.31 19.51
C GLN A 19 5.96 -0.38 20.42
N PRO A 20 5.84 -0.79 21.70
CA PRO A 20 6.98 -0.88 22.63
C PRO A 20 8.12 -1.78 22.14
N GLN A 21 7.81 -2.85 21.40
CA GLN A 21 8.81 -3.80 20.88
C GLN A 21 9.36 -3.44 19.50
N TRP A 22 8.87 -2.36 18.89
CA TRP A 22 9.13 -1.99 17.51
C TRP A 22 10.62 -1.99 17.13
N LEU A 23 11.45 -1.21 17.82
CA LEU A 23 12.89 -1.14 17.53
C LEU A 23 13.61 -2.46 17.81
N LYS A 24 13.22 -3.16 18.88
CA LYS A 24 13.81 -4.46 19.24
C LYS A 24 13.58 -5.49 18.15
N LEU A 25 12.37 -5.55 17.58
CA LEU A 25 12.02 -6.49 16.53
C LEU A 25 12.76 -6.18 15.21
N ILE A 26 12.87 -4.90 14.85
CA ILE A 26 13.65 -4.47 13.68
C ILE A 26 15.13 -4.83 13.87
N ALA A 27 15.71 -4.50 15.03
CA ALA A 27 17.11 -4.79 15.34
C ALA A 27 17.39 -6.30 15.36
N SER A 28 16.50 -7.11 15.95
CA SER A 28 16.61 -8.57 15.96
C SER A 28 16.61 -9.16 14.56
N LEU A 29 15.68 -8.74 13.70
CA LEU A 29 15.66 -9.18 12.29
C LEU A 29 16.94 -8.78 11.56
N TYR A 30 17.40 -7.56 11.78
CA TYR A 30 18.65 -7.10 11.19
C TYR A 30 19.86 -7.91 11.65
N GLN A 31 19.97 -8.20 12.94
CA GLN A 31 21.09 -8.98 13.50
C GLN A 31 21.12 -10.41 12.98
N THR A 32 19.94 -11.04 12.82
CA THR A 32 19.83 -12.45 12.43
C THR A 32 20.00 -12.67 10.93
N LYS A 33 19.39 -11.83 10.09
CA LYS A 33 19.37 -12.03 8.63
C LYS A 33 20.25 -11.07 7.83
N LYS A 34 20.72 -9.99 8.45
CA LYS A 34 21.53 -8.95 7.80
C LYS A 34 20.94 -8.43 6.47
N PRO A 35 19.61 -8.16 6.42
CA PRO A 35 18.97 -7.70 5.19
C PRO A 35 19.52 -6.34 4.76
N LYS A 36 19.38 -6.06 3.47
CA LYS A 36 19.73 -4.76 2.88
C LYS A 36 18.56 -3.76 2.96
N PHE A 37 17.35 -4.27 3.15
CA PHE A 37 16.15 -3.47 3.39
C PHE A 37 15.12 -4.27 4.19
N ILE A 38 14.47 -3.62 5.14
CA ILE A 38 13.38 -4.16 5.93
C ILE A 38 12.15 -3.28 5.67
N ALA A 39 11.07 -3.85 5.16
CA ALA A 39 9.75 -3.25 5.21
C ALA A 39 8.98 -3.84 6.39
N ALA A 40 8.16 -3.03 7.05
CA ALA A 40 7.38 -3.46 8.20
C ALA A 40 5.94 -2.92 8.11
N PRO A 41 5.00 -3.52 8.85
CA PRO A 41 3.58 -3.21 8.72
C PRO A 41 3.23 -1.82 9.26
N VAL A 42 2.28 -1.17 8.57
CA VAL A 42 1.64 0.07 8.99
C VAL A 42 0.13 -0.14 8.98
N ASN A 43 -0.58 0.27 10.03
CA ASN A 43 -2.04 0.19 10.07
C ASN A 43 -2.65 1.51 10.52
N PHE A 44 -3.94 1.67 10.24
CA PHE A 44 -4.72 2.75 10.83
C PHE A 44 -5.26 2.34 12.21
N HIS A 45 -5.61 3.34 13.00
CA HIS A 45 -6.24 3.17 14.33
C HIS A 45 -7.26 4.26 14.62
N GLN A 46 -8.08 4.05 15.66
CA GLN A 46 -9.08 5.01 16.15
C GLN A 46 -10.14 5.39 15.07
N GLU A 47 -10.72 4.38 14.45
CA GLU A 47 -11.80 4.56 13.47
C GLU A 47 -13.12 4.89 14.16
N ASN A 48 -13.72 6.04 13.82
CA ASN A 48 -14.95 6.55 14.43
C ASN A 48 -16.22 6.25 13.61
N ASN A 49 -16.07 5.81 12.35
CA ASN A 49 -17.20 5.58 11.45
C ASN A 49 -16.86 4.52 10.38
N ASN A 50 -17.86 4.11 9.60
CA ASN A 50 -17.72 3.08 8.58
C ASN A 50 -16.75 3.47 7.44
N PHE A 51 -16.63 4.76 7.12
CA PHE A 51 -15.69 5.22 6.10
C PHE A 51 -14.23 5.08 6.58
N GLU A 52 -13.96 5.35 7.84
CA GLU A 52 -12.64 5.14 8.44
C GLU A 52 -12.32 3.65 8.59
N ARG A 53 -13.32 2.82 8.99
CA ARG A 53 -13.16 1.36 9.06
C ARG A 53 -12.89 0.74 7.68
N PHE A 54 -13.53 1.25 6.62
CA PHE A 54 -13.22 0.89 5.24
C PHE A 54 -11.77 1.17 4.89
N GLN A 55 -11.25 2.36 5.22
CA GLN A 55 -9.85 2.71 4.96
C GLN A 55 -8.90 1.76 5.68
N SER A 56 -9.19 1.40 6.92
CA SER A 56 -8.37 0.46 7.71
C SER A 56 -8.40 -0.95 7.12
N LEU A 57 -9.56 -1.43 6.71
CA LEU A 57 -9.67 -2.75 6.08
C LEU A 57 -8.93 -2.82 4.75
N ASP A 58 -9.08 -1.80 3.90
CA ASP A 58 -8.36 -1.67 2.63
C ASP A 58 -6.83 -1.63 2.85
N PHE A 59 -6.38 -0.87 3.85
CA PHE A 59 -4.97 -0.71 4.13
C PHE A 59 -4.33 -1.97 4.72
N ILE A 60 -5.04 -2.71 5.58
CA ILE A 60 -4.61 -4.03 6.07
C ILE A 60 -4.44 -5.01 4.91
N GLY A 61 -5.34 -5.00 3.93
CA GLY A 61 -5.19 -5.77 2.70
C GLY A 61 -3.91 -5.41 1.95
N MET A 62 -3.60 -4.12 1.82
CA MET A 62 -2.34 -3.65 1.22
C MET A 62 -1.12 -4.16 1.98
N MET A 63 -1.15 -4.22 3.32
CA MET A 63 -0.05 -4.78 4.11
C MET A 63 0.13 -6.28 3.87
N GLY A 64 -0.96 -7.02 3.70
CA GLY A 64 -0.90 -8.42 3.29
C GLY A 64 -0.24 -8.60 1.92
N ILE A 65 -0.64 -7.79 0.93
CA ILE A 65 -0.03 -7.78 -0.41
C ILE A 65 1.45 -7.36 -0.34
N THR A 66 1.80 -6.38 0.48
CA THR A 66 3.19 -5.94 0.70
C THR A 66 4.06 -7.08 1.22
N GLY A 67 3.59 -7.79 2.26
CA GLY A 67 4.33 -8.93 2.80
C GLY A 67 4.47 -10.09 1.80
N ALA A 68 3.39 -10.42 1.09
CA ALA A 68 3.40 -11.43 0.04
C ALA A 68 4.33 -11.03 -1.12
N GLY A 69 4.26 -9.76 -1.55
CA GLY A 69 5.07 -9.24 -2.66
C GLY A 69 6.56 -9.26 -2.38
N ILE A 70 6.98 -8.96 -1.16
CA ILE A 70 8.40 -9.08 -0.76
C ILE A 70 8.82 -10.57 -0.75
N HIS A 71 7.98 -11.45 -0.21
CA HIS A 71 8.28 -12.88 -0.15
C HIS A 71 8.37 -13.52 -1.56
N THR A 72 7.44 -13.19 -2.45
CA THR A 72 7.39 -13.73 -3.81
C THR A 72 8.28 -12.99 -4.80
N LYS A 73 8.88 -11.86 -4.39
CA LYS A 73 9.67 -10.94 -5.22
C LYS A 73 8.87 -10.32 -6.38
N ILE A 74 7.55 -10.32 -6.26
CA ILE A 74 6.62 -9.74 -7.23
C ILE A 74 5.88 -8.58 -6.57
N MET A 75 5.86 -7.40 -7.20
CA MET A 75 5.15 -6.23 -6.68
C MET A 75 5.62 -5.83 -5.26
N ARG A 76 6.94 -5.72 -5.07
CA ARG A 76 7.51 -5.30 -3.78
C ARG A 76 7.09 -3.88 -3.44
N MET A 77 6.56 -3.72 -2.23
CA MET A 77 6.11 -2.44 -1.69
C MET A 77 6.68 -2.19 -0.30
N CYS A 78 6.69 -0.93 0.12
CA CYS A 78 6.98 -0.52 1.49
C CYS A 78 6.22 0.77 1.84
N ASN A 79 6.32 1.19 3.08
CA ASN A 79 5.78 2.46 3.54
C ASN A 79 6.85 3.19 4.35
N GLY A 80 7.12 4.45 4.02
CA GLY A 80 8.10 5.30 4.70
C GLY A 80 7.90 5.44 6.20
N ALA A 81 6.65 5.22 6.66
CA ALA A 81 6.31 5.24 8.08
C ALA A 81 6.82 4.02 8.88
N ASN A 82 7.29 2.95 8.20
CA ASN A 82 7.83 1.77 8.89
C ASN A 82 8.76 0.96 7.97
N LEU A 83 10.00 1.38 7.89
CA LEU A 83 11.04 0.66 7.16
C LEU A 83 12.42 0.87 7.79
N ALA A 84 13.36 0.00 7.46
CA ALA A 84 14.74 0.16 7.88
C ALA A 84 15.73 -0.34 6.81
N TYR A 85 16.93 0.23 6.81
CA TYR A 85 18.02 -0.17 5.93
C TYR A 85 19.38 0.19 6.52
N PRO A 86 20.45 -0.55 6.22
CA PRO A 86 21.79 -0.21 6.65
C PRO A 86 22.24 1.12 6.04
N LYS A 87 22.86 1.98 6.86
CA LYS A 87 23.44 3.25 6.40
C LYS A 87 24.43 3.05 5.25
N ALA A 88 25.26 2.00 5.32
CA ALA A 88 26.21 1.66 4.27
C ALA A 88 25.52 1.42 2.91
N ILE A 89 24.38 0.68 2.90
CA ILE A 89 23.62 0.41 1.68
C ILE A 89 23.01 1.69 1.11
N PHE A 90 22.51 2.59 1.95
CA PHE A 90 22.01 3.88 1.48
C PHE A 90 23.11 4.70 0.78
N ILE A 91 24.33 4.71 1.35
CA ILE A 91 25.47 5.41 0.76
C ILE A 91 25.89 4.74 -0.54
N GLU A 92 26.01 3.42 -0.57
CA GLU A 92 26.38 2.62 -1.76
C GLU A 92 25.39 2.88 -2.91
N MET A 93 24.11 2.92 -2.62
CA MET A 93 23.04 3.24 -3.59
C MET A 93 23.00 4.74 -3.96
N LYS A 94 23.92 5.57 -3.48
CA LYS A 94 23.94 7.03 -3.65
C LYS A 94 22.64 7.71 -3.16
N GLY A 95 22.03 7.13 -2.12
CA GLY A 95 20.81 7.63 -1.48
C GLY A 95 19.67 7.87 -2.45
N PHE A 96 19.10 9.07 -2.39
CA PHE A 96 17.97 9.48 -3.24
C PHE A 96 18.41 10.07 -4.60
N GLN A 97 19.70 10.06 -4.94
CA GLN A 97 20.17 10.57 -6.23
C GLN A 97 19.50 9.80 -7.39
N GLY A 98 18.94 10.54 -8.34
CA GLY A 98 18.22 10.00 -9.50
C GLY A 98 16.74 9.69 -9.24
N ILE A 99 16.27 9.81 -7.97
CA ILE A 99 14.87 9.69 -7.59
C ILE A 99 14.33 10.94 -6.87
N ASP A 100 15.17 11.92 -6.64
CA ASP A 100 14.92 13.21 -5.97
C ASP A 100 14.03 14.18 -6.77
N GLN A 101 13.79 13.90 -8.07
CA GLN A 101 12.84 14.63 -8.91
C GLN A 101 11.38 14.37 -8.51
N HIS A 102 11.12 13.33 -7.72
CA HIS A 102 9.77 12.97 -7.30
C HIS A 102 9.49 13.55 -5.90
N ALA A 103 8.48 14.40 -5.80
CA ALA A 103 8.10 15.04 -4.53
C ALA A 103 7.60 14.05 -3.46
N SER A 104 7.45 12.76 -3.78
CA SER A 104 6.93 11.74 -2.85
C SER A 104 7.11 10.34 -3.48
N GLY A 105 7.33 9.30 -2.66
CA GLY A 105 7.56 7.92 -3.11
C GLY A 105 9.02 7.51 -3.09
N ASP A 106 9.84 8.32 -2.49
CA ASP A 106 11.25 8.09 -2.20
C ASP A 106 11.49 6.75 -1.47
N ASP A 107 10.57 6.36 -0.59
CA ASP A 107 10.52 5.07 0.10
C ASP A 107 10.48 3.88 -0.88
N MET A 108 9.49 3.90 -1.77
CA MET A 108 9.28 2.86 -2.78
C MET A 108 10.41 2.80 -3.80
N MET A 109 10.86 3.95 -4.25
CA MET A 109 11.95 4.05 -5.24
C MET A 109 13.28 3.58 -4.64
N LEU A 110 13.54 3.90 -3.35
CA LEU A 110 14.71 3.40 -2.65
C LEU A 110 14.66 1.87 -2.51
N LEU A 111 13.49 1.32 -2.13
CA LEU A 111 13.28 -0.12 -2.09
C LEU A 111 13.61 -0.77 -3.44
N GLN A 112 13.05 -0.26 -4.54
CA GLN A 112 13.27 -0.82 -5.88
C GLN A 112 14.74 -0.73 -6.30
N LYS A 113 15.40 0.39 -5.99
CA LYS A 113 16.82 0.59 -6.26
C LYS A 113 17.69 -0.43 -5.52
N ILE A 114 17.40 -0.70 -4.24
CA ILE A 114 18.10 -1.72 -3.46
C ILE A 114 17.75 -3.13 -3.94
N ALA A 115 16.47 -3.41 -4.23
CA ALA A 115 16.01 -4.71 -4.68
C ALA A 115 16.55 -5.13 -6.05
N LYS A 116 16.93 -4.17 -6.90
CA LYS A 116 17.58 -4.41 -8.19
C LYS A 116 18.99 -4.99 -8.02
N VAL A 117 19.72 -4.55 -7.02
CA VAL A 117 21.08 -5.00 -6.71
C VAL A 117 21.08 -6.19 -5.75
N TYR A 118 20.16 -6.19 -4.78
CA TYR A 118 20.06 -7.17 -3.71
C TYR A 118 18.67 -7.83 -3.65
N PRO A 119 18.24 -8.57 -4.70
CA PRO A 119 16.87 -9.08 -4.79
C PRO A 119 16.50 -10.09 -3.69
N ASP A 120 17.48 -10.76 -3.11
CA ASP A 120 17.31 -11.79 -2.08
C ASP A 120 17.46 -11.27 -0.66
N ASN A 121 17.84 -10.00 -0.50
CA ASN A 121 18.13 -9.40 0.80
C ASN A 121 17.11 -8.34 1.23
N ILE A 122 15.89 -8.43 0.70
CA ILE A 122 14.76 -7.60 1.12
C ILE A 122 13.86 -8.45 2.02
N GLU A 123 13.63 -7.97 3.26
CA GLU A 123 12.82 -8.69 4.23
C GLU A 123 11.55 -7.92 4.59
N TYR A 124 10.49 -8.66 4.85
CA TYR A 124 9.29 -8.12 5.49
C TYR A 124 9.26 -8.56 6.95
N LEU A 125 9.25 -7.60 7.87
CA LEU A 125 9.14 -7.87 9.29
C LEU A 125 7.71 -8.32 9.62
N LYS A 126 7.45 -9.61 9.47
CA LYS A 126 6.15 -10.23 9.72
C LYS A 126 5.94 -10.43 11.21
N ASN A 127 5.59 -9.36 11.91
CA ASN A 127 5.24 -9.38 13.34
C ASN A 127 4.21 -8.28 13.64
N PRO A 128 3.02 -8.58 14.21
CA PRO A 128 2.02 -7.57 14.57
C PRO A 128 2.56 -6.51 15.55
N ASP A 129 3.46 -6.89 16.48
CA ASP A 129 4.04 -5.97 17.46
C ASP A 129 5.07 -5.00 16.86
N ALA A 130 5.44 -5.19 15.58
CA ALA A 130 6.23 -4.25 14.82
C ALA A 130 5.37 -3.25 14.01
N THR A 131 4.05 -3.28 14.17
CA THR A 131 3.15 -2.39 13.46
C THR A 131 3.29 -0.96 13.93
N THR A 132 3.44 -0.05 12.97
CA THR A 132 3.34 1.40 13.20
C THR A 132 1.91 1.84 12.90
N PHE A 133 1.33 2.67 13.75
CA PHE A 133 -0.05 3.14 13.59
C PHE A 133 -0.10 4.61 13.18
N THR A 134 -0.98 4.92 12.23
CA THR A 134 -1.29 6.29 11.79
C THR A 134 -2.81 6.50 11.72
N LYS A 135 -3.24 7.70 11.39
CA LYS A 135 -4.67 8.07 11.34
C LYS A 135 -5.25 7.94 9.95
N THR A 136 -6.52 7.58 9.88
CA THR A 136 -7.33 7.61 8.65
C THR A 136 -7.58 9.03 8.17
N GLN A 137 -7.96 9.18 6.89
CA GLN A 137 -8.43 10.45 6.35
C GLN A 137 -9.86 10.72 6.82
N LYS A 138 -10.10 11.92 7.36
CA LYS A 138 -11.40 12.28 7.95
C LYS A 138 -12.45 12.67 6.91
N THR A 139 -12.05 13.09 5.72
CA THR A 139 -12.95 13.54 4.66
C THR A 139 -12.70 12.78 3.36
N LEU A 140 -13.76 12.61 2.55
CA LEU A 140 -13.65 12.00 1.23
C LEU A 140 -12.65 12.75 0.33
N LYS A 141 -12.63 14.08 0.42
CA LYS A 141 -11.69 14.92 -0.35
C LYS A 141 -10.24 14.61 0.02
N SER A 142 -9.91 14.53 1.31
CA SER A 142 -8.54 14.20 1.75
C SER A 142 -8.16 12.77 1.40
N PHE A 143 -9.11 11.82 1.48
CA PHE A 143 -8.91 10.45 1.07
C PHE A 143 -8.60 10.34 -0.43
N ILE A 144 -9.41 10.95 -1.30
CA ILE A 144 -9.18 10.96 -2.76
C ILE A 144 -7.81 11.59 -3.07
N ASN A 145 -7.47 12.73 -2.47
CA ASN A 145 -6.17 13.36 -2.66
C ASN A 145 -5.01 12.45 -2.24
N GLN A 146 -5.14 11.73 -1.12
CA GLN A 146 -4.14 10.78 -0.67
C GLN A 146 -3.97 9.63 -1.67
N ARG A 147 -5.08 9.03 -2.14
CA ARG A 147 -5.07 7.90 -3.08
C ARG A 147 -4.57 8.29 -4.47
N VAL A 148 -4.96 9.44 -4.98
CA VAL A 148 -4.41 10.00 -6.23
C VAL A 148 -2.91 10.23 -6.10
N ARG A 149 -2.45 10.80 -4.99
CA ARG A 149 -1.01 10.95 -4.73
C ARG A 149 -0.28 9.60 -4.72
N TRP A 150 -0.88 8.55 -4.17
CA TRP A 150 -0.27 7.21 -4.21
C TRP A 150 -0.27 6.62 -5.62
N SER A 151 -1.36 6.77 -6.38
CA SER A 151 -1.44 6.24 -7.74
C SER A 151 -0.51 6.95 -8.73
N THR A 152 -0.27 8.25 -8.59
CA THR A 152 0.65 8.99 -9.46
C THR A 152 2.11 8.56 -9.31
N LYS A 153 2.49 8.00 -8.16
CA LYS A 153 3.83 7.46 -7.92
C LYS A 153 4.16 6.25 -8.78
N SER A 154 3.15 5.45 -9.15
CA SER A 154 3.36 4.22 -9.94
C SER A 154 4.03 4.46 -11.29
N LYS A 155 3.95 5.68 -11.82
CA LYS A 155 4.64 6.09 -13.07
C LYS A 155 6.17 6.11 -12.92
N GLY A 156 6.69 6.25 -11.71
CA GLY A 156 8.12 6.22 -11.40
C GLY A 156 8.65 4.83 -11.01
N TYR A 157 7.80 3.80 -11.00
CA TYR A 157 8.24 2.48 -10.60
C TYR A 157 8.99 1.76 -11.73
N GLU A 158 10.17 1.24 -11.44
CA GLU A 158 10.95 0.44 -12.38
C GLU A 158 10.34 -0.96 -12.61
N GLU A 159 9.62 -1.49 -11.64
CA GLU A 159 8.97 -2.82 -11.73
C GLU A 159 7.72 -2.75 -12.62
N LYS A 160 7.89 -3.04 -13.91
CA LYS A 160 6.78 -3.07 -14.90
C LYS A 160 5.66 -4.05 -14.53
N GLN A 161 6.00 -5.16 -13.87
CA GLN A 161 5.00 -6.15 -13.39
C GLN A 161 4.01 -5.54 -12.41
N MET A 162 4.47 -4.66 -11.51
CA MET A 162 3.60 -3.95 -10.59
C MET A 162 2.58 -3.07 -11.33
N THR A 163 3.04 -2.33 -12.31
CA THR A 163 2.17 -1.48 -13.14
C THR A 163 1.14 -2.32 -13.91
N LEU A 164 1.55 -3.45 -14.48
CA LEU A 164 0.63 -4.36 -15.20
C LEU A 164 -0.44 -4.95 -14.28
N ILE A 165 -0.08 -5.36 -13.07
CA ILE A 165 -1.03 -5.87 -12.06
C ILE A 165 -2.04 -4.79 -11.69
N LEU A 166 -1.58 -3.56 -11.41
CA LEU A 166 -2.46 -2.44 -11.07
C LEU A 166 -3.43 -2.09 -12.20
N ILE A 167 -2.95 -2.09 -13.45
CA ILE A 167 -3.80 -1.91 -14.65
C ILE A 167 -4.81 -3.05 -14.77
N GLY A 168 -4.40 -4.30 -14.56
CA GLY A 168 -5.29 -5.46 -14.60
C GLY A 168 -6.41 -5.38 -13.57
N VAL A 169 -6.10 -5.00 -12.33
CA VAL A 169 -7.09 -4.79 -11.25
C VAL A 169 -8.05 -3.65 -11.62
N TRP A 170 -7.55 -2.56 -12.17
CA TRP A 170 -8.36 -1.43 -12.60
C TRP A 170 -9.28 -1.81 -13.77
N LEU A 171 -8.78 -2.50 -14.79
CA LEU A 171 -9.58 -2.96 -15.94
C LEU A 171 -10.66 -3.94 -15.50
N PHE A 172 -10.35 -4.90 -14.63
CA PHE A 172 -11.31 -5.85 -14.10
C PHE A 172 -12.42 -5.13 -13.32
N SER A 173 -12.05 -4.19 -12.45
CA SER A 173 -13.02 -3.40 -11.68
C SER A 173 -13.89 -2.53 -12.58
N THR A 174 -13.30 -1.92 -13.61
CA THR A 174 -14.03 -1.11 -14.61
C THR A 174 -15.00 -1.99 -15.43
N ASN A 175 -14.58 -3.20 -15.80
CA ASN A 175 -15.41 -4.14 -16.53
C ASN A 175 -16.68 -4.53 -15.73
N ILE A 176 -16.60 -4.69 -14.42
CA ILE A 176 -17.76 -4.91 -13.56
C ILE A 176 -18.77 -3.75 -13.70
N PHE A 177 -18.28 -2.49 -13.68
CA PHE A 177 -19.17 -1.33 -13.89
C PHE A 177 -19.79 -1.31 -15.29
N ILE A 178 -18.99 -1.62 -16.32
CA ILE A 178 -19.50 -1.70 -17.69
C ILE A 178 -20.60 -2.75 -17.80
N ALA A 179 -20.40 -3.93 -17.19
CA ALA A 179 -21.41 -4.99 -17.21
C ALA A 179 -22.72 -4.55 -16.53
N PHE A 180 -22.66 -3.88 -15.37
CA PHE A 180 -23.84 -3.33 -14.72
C PHE A 180 -24.53 -2.23 -15.55
N ALA A 181 -23.76 -1.31 -16.14
CA ALA A 181 -24.31 -0.27 -17.00
C ALA A 181 -24.95 -0.86 -18.27
N SER A 182 -24.29 -1.85 -18.90
CA SER A 182 -24.79 -2.54 -20.08
C SER A 182 -26.09 -3.31 -19.81
N SER A 183 -26.31 -3.75 -18.57
CA SER A 183 -27.56 -4.45 -18.22
C SER A 183 -28.81 -3.60 -18.36
N LEU A 184 -28.67 -2.28 -18.25
CA LEU A 184 -29.77 -1.32 -18.45
C LEU A 184 -30.23 -1.25 -19.92
N LEU A 185 -29.34 -1.56 -20.85
CA LEU A 185 -29.59 -1.46 -22.29
C LEU A 185 -29.79 -2.83 -22.95
N PHE A 186 -29.06 -3.85 -22.51
CA PHE A 186 -28.95 -5.15 -23.15
C PHE A 186 -29.53 -6.32 -22.35
N GLY A 187 -30.11 -6.04 -21.18
CA GLY A 187 -30.89 -6.99 -20.41
C GLY A 187 -30.10 -7.84 -19.40
N SER A 188 -30.80 -8.87 -18.87
CA SER A 188 -30.38 -9.61 -17.68
C SER A 188 -29.07 -10.39 -17.80
N SER A 189 -28.67 -10.80 -19.01
CA SER A 189 -27.39 -11.51 -19.20
C SER A 189 -26.18 -10.69 -18.75
N PHE A 190 -26.17 -9.39 -19.02
CA PHE A 190 -25.12 -8.48 -18.56
C PHE A 190 -25.18 -8.24 -17.04
N LEU A 191 -26.39 -8.24 -16.46
CA LEU A 191 -26.55 -8.18 -15.00
C LEU A 191 -25.92 -9.41 -14.33
N MET A 192 -26.21 -10.60 -14.83
CA MET A 192 -25.65 -11.84 -14.32
C MET A 192 -24.12 -11.89 -14.47
N LEU A 193 -23.60 -11.39 -15.58
CA LEU A 193 -22.15 -11.26 -15.79
C LEU A 193 -21.52 -10.35 -14.72
N GLY A 194 -22.09 -9.15 -14.51
CA GLY A 194 -21.60 -8.20 -13.49
C GLY A 194 -21.65 -8.75 -12.08
N LEU A 195 -22.75 -9.41 -11.72
CA LEU A 195 -22.92 -10.07 -10.43
C LEU A 195 -21.91 -11.21 -10.22
N GLY A 196 -21.71 -12.05 -11.24
CA GLY A 196 -20.73 -13.14 -11.19
C GLY A 196 -19.30 -12.62 -11.00
N GLN A 197 -18.88 -11.61 -11.76
CA GLN A 197 -17.57 -10.98 -11.63
C GLN A 197 -17.39 -10.33 -10.25
N PHE A 198 -18.41 -9.62 -9.77
CA PHE A 198 -18.35 -9.00 -8.44
C PHE A 198 -18.27 -10.05 -7.33
N LEU A 199 -19.01 -11.16 -7.45
CA LEU A 199 -18.94 -12.27 -6.49
C LEU A 199 -17.53 -12.91 -6.46
N VAL A 200 -16.92 -13.17 -7.61
CA VAL A 200 -15.55 -13.70 -7.70
C VAL A 200 -14.56 -12.75 -7.02
N LYS A 201 -14.68 -11.44 -7.28
CA LYS A 201 -13.89 -10.42 -6.61
C LYS A 201 -14.09 -10.47 -5.10
N MET A 202 -15.33 -10.49 -4.62
CA MET A 202 -15.64 -10.55 -3.18
C MET A 202 -15.04 -11.80 -2.52
N ILE A 203 -15.09 -12.96 -3.15
CA ILE A 203 -14.50 -14.21 -2.61
C ILE A 203 -12.98 -14.07 -2.47
N ALA A 204 -12.30 -13.53 -3.48
CA ALA A 204 -10.85 -13.31 -3.46
C ALA A 204 -10.47 -12.30 -2.37
N ASP A 205 -11.13 -11.14 -2.34
CA ASP A 205 -10.90 -10.09 -1.35
C ASP A 205 -11.19 -10.58 0.07
N TYR A 206 -12.27 -11.35 0.27
CA TYR A 206 -12.62 -11.90 1.59
C TYR A 206 -11.52 -12.79 2.16
N ARG A 207 -10.96 -13.69 1.34
CA ARG A 207 -9.87 -14.58 1.78
C ARG A 207 -8.63 -13.80 2.23
N LEU A 208 -8.22 -12.82 1.41
CA LEU A 208 -7.08 -11.97 1.73
C LEU A 208 -7.34 -11.15 3.01
N LEU A 209 -8.47 -10.42 3.04
CA LEU A 209 -8.80 -9.51 4.13
C LEU A 209 -9.06 -10.25 5.44
N LYS A 210 -9.72 -11.42 5.40
CA LYS A 210 -9.92 -12.25 6.59
C LYS A 210 -8.61 -12.72 7.17
N THR A 211 -7.70 -13.22 6.33
CA THR A 211 -6.38 -13.72 6.78
C THR A 211 -5.55 -12.58 7.37
N THR A 212 -5.47 -11.45 6.66
CA THR A 212 -4.65 -10.31 7.10
C THR A 212 -5.24 -9.60 8.32
N SER A 213 -6.56 -9.41 8.39
CA SER A 213 -7.19 -8.79 9.57
C SER A 213 -7.06 -9.66 10.82
N THR A 214 -7.17 -10.99 10.68
CA THR A 214 -6.93 -11.92 11.80
C THR A 214 -5.48 -11.86 12.25
N TYR A 215 -4.54 -11.84 11.32
CA TYR A 215 -3.10 -11.75 11.62
C TYR A 215 -2.76 -10.46 12.40
N PHE A 216 -3.39 -9.34 12.08
CA PHE A 216 -3.18 -8.06 12.77
C PHE A 216 -4.10 -7.83 13.98
N ASN A 217 -4.81 -8.86 14.45
CA ASN A 217 -5.80 -8.75 15.54
C ASN A 217 -6.90 -7.71 15.29
N ARG A 218 -7.30 -7.54 14.03
CA ARG A 218 -8.30 -6.58 13.56
C ARG A 218 -9.46 -7.24 12.82
N SER A 219 -9.84 -8.45 13.27
CA SER A 219 -10.99 -9.19 12.72
C SER A 219 -12.32 -8.43 12.86
N ASP A 220 -12.39 -7.46 13.78
CA ASP A 220 -13.51 -6.52 13.95
C ASP A 220 -13.83 -5.75 12.66
N LEU A 221 -12.83 -5.43 11.84
CA LEU A 221 -13.01 -4.71 10.58
C LEU A 221 -13.81 -5.51 9.54
N MET A 222 -13.80 -6.85 9.62
CA MET A 222 -14.57 -7.70 8.71
C MET A 222 -16.07 -7.51 8.80
N GLN A 223 -16.60 -6.93 9.89
CA GLN A 223 -18.02 -6.57 10.01
C GLN A 223 -18.45 -5.56 8.94
N THR A 224 -17.53 -4.78 8.40
CA THR A 224 -17.81 -3.81 7.34
C THR A 224 -17.48 -4.35 5.93
N PHE A 225 -17.10 -5.61 5.79
CA PHE A 225 -16.55 -6.19 4.55
C PHE A 225 -17.43 -5.93 3.32
N VAL A 226 -18.74 -6.23 3.37
CA VAL A 226 -19.63 -6.06 2.22
C VAL A 226 -19.71 -4.61 1.77
N LYS A 227 -19.89 -3.67 2.72
CA LYS A 227 -19.90 -2.23 2.42
C LYS A 227 -18.54 -1.77 1.89
N SER A 228 -17.47 -2.26 2.48
CA SER A 228 -16.10 -1.94 2.06
C SER A 228 -15.79 -2.44 0.66
N SER A 229 -16.29 -3.61 0.27
CA SER A 229 -16.13 -4.15 -1.10
C SER A 229 -16.79 -3.27 -2.16
N LEU A 230 -17.97 -2.70 -1.85
CA LEU A 230 -18.65 -1.73 -2.72
C LEU A 230 -17.84 -0.42 -2.82
N TYR A 231 -17.39 0.12 -1.69
CA TYR A 231 -16.58 1.33 -1.67
C TYR A 231 -15.25 1.11 -2.41
N HIS A 232 -14.61 -0.04 -2.21
CA HIS A 232 -13.38 -0.41 -2.91
C HIS A 232 -13.58 -0.45 -4.42
N LEU A 233 -14.65 -1.10 -4.90
CA LEU A 233 -14.95 -1.17 -6.33
C LEU A 233 -15.09 0.24 -6.94
N ILE A 234 -15.83 1.13 -6.28
CA ILE A 234 -16.07 2.50 -6.75
C ILE A 234 -14.76 3.30 -6.76
N TYR A 235 -14.03 3.28 -5.64
CA TYR A 235 -12.85 4.14 -5.54
C TYR A 235 -11.71 3.68 -6.44
N ILE A 236 -11.52 2.37 -6.64
CA ILE A 236 -10.45 1.85 -7.54
C ILE A 236 -10.65 2.38 -8.96
N VAL A 237 -11.89 2.37 -9.46
CA VAL A 237 -12.18 2.87 -10.81
C VAL A 237 -11.92 4.38 -10.89
N ILE A 238 -12.40 5.14 -9.91
CA ILE A 238 -12.21 6.60 -9.86
C ILE A 238 -10.73 6.96 -9.74
N ILE A 239 -10.01 6.33 -8.80
CA ILE A 239 -8.60 6.66 -8.55
C ILE A 239 -7.70 6.21 -9.70
N GLY A 240 -7.98 5.05 -10.31
CA GLY A 240 -7.24 4.61 -11.50
C GLY A 240 -7.39 5.57 -12.67
N PHE A 241 -8.61 6.05 -12.91
CA PHE A 241 -8.89 7.08 -13.93
C PHE A 241 -8.19 8.41 -13.59
N LEU A 242 -8.40 8.94 -12.40
CA LEU A 242 -7.79 10.20 -11.96
C LEU A 242 -6.26 10.12 -11.96
N GLY A 243 -5.67 9.05 -11.46
CA GLY A 243 -4.22 8.84 -11.44
C GLY A 243 -3.60 8.71 -12.84
N GLY A 244 -4.37 8.21 -13.82
CA GLY A 244 -3.99 8.18 -15.23
C GLY A 244 -3.88 9.58 -15.85
N ILE A 245 -4.84 10.45 -15.55
CA ILE A 245 -4.99 11.77 -16.18
C ILE A 245 -4.28 12.86 -15.38
N THR A 246 -4.34 12.80 -14.03
CA THR A 246 -3.89 13.88 -13.18
C THR A 246 -2.37 13.82 -12.99
N LYS A 247 -1.68 14.88 -13.42
CA LYS A 247 -0.26 15.10 -13.09
C LYS A 247 -0.07 15.96 -11.84
N LYS A 248 -1.17 16.54 -11.32
CA LYS A 248 -1.14 17.55 -10.24
C LYS A 248 -1.85 17.02 -9.00
N TYR A 249 -1.21 17.10 -7.84
CA TYR A 249 -1.84 16.82 -6.56
C TYR A 249 -1.41 17.82 -5.48
N GLN A 250 -2.21 17.94 -4.42
CA GLN A 250 -1.85 18.76 -3.26
C GLN A 250 -1.18 17.91 -2.17
N TRP A 251 -0.02 18.36 -1.69
CA TRP A 251 0.66 17.73 -0.57
C TRP A 251 1.17 18.78 0.42
N LYS A 252 0.75 18.70 1.69
CA LYS A 252 1.14 19.64 2.76
C LYS A 252 0.99 21.13 2.33
N GLY A 253 -0.12 21.46 1.68
CA GLY A 253 -0.40 22.82 1.21
C GLY A 253 0.30 23.26 -0.08
N ARG A 254 1.18 22.41 -0.65
CA ARG A 254 1.89 22.69 -1.91
C ARG A 254 1.21 21.98 -3.08
N LYS A 255 1.02 22.71 -4.19
CA LYS A 255 0.62 22.12 -5.48
C LYS A 255 1.88 21.55 -6.15
N ILE A 256 1.86 20.25 -6.45
CA ILE A 256 2.94 19.55 -7.15
C ILE A 256 2.49 19.29 -8.58
N HIS A 257 3.37 19.60 -9.52
CA HIS A 257 3.13 19.50 -10.97
C HIS A 257 3.87 18.32 -11.56
#